data_23acee9c5ff422ad2b53c8426542cefa
#
_entry.id   23acee9c5ff422ad2b53c8426542cefa
#
_cell.length_a   1.000
_cell.length_b   1.000
_cell.length_c   1.000
_cell.angle_alpha   90.00
_cell.angle_beta   90.00
_cell.angle_gamma   90.00
#
_symmetry.space_group_name_H-M   'P 1'
#
loop_
_entity.id
_entity.type
_entity.pdbx_description
1 polymer ?
#
loop_
_entity_poly.entity_id
_entity_poly.type
_entity_poly.pdbx_seq_one_letter_code
_entity_poly.pdbx_strand_id
1 'polypeptide(L)'
;MTALRSGGHDVTFLEGDRSLFENLVRLKPDICFNICEGHFGDSREAQVPAILEMLRIPYTGSQVLTLALTLDKPMTKRVLTYHGLPTPQFQVFERVHEPISADLIFPLFVKPSREGTGMGISAESVVQNETQLRTQLRRLFDRYDQPVLAEHFIEGREITVGVVGNLTTPVAWRVPDDEEAQRVSKGLSLLPPLEIDMTRYPDEEGGIYTSRIKTELVHTFHYLCPAPIEQAMLDELNWLTAATFRVTGCLDVARVDFRLDANDGNKPYILEVNPLPGLNPEYSDLCIEARAEGWSYEELVNRILNEAIERYGL
;
A
#
# COMPACT_ATOMS: atom_id res chain seq x y z
N MET A 1 -4.50 20.99 3.44
CA MET A 1 -4.89 22.28 2.84
C MET A 1 -3.76 23.29 2.81
N THR A 2 -3.08 23.57 3.94
CA THR A 2 -1.98 24.56 3.97
C THR A 2 -0.89 24.27 2.94
N ALA A 3 -0.47 23.00 2.81
CA ALA A 3 0.54 22.59 1.82
C ALA A 3 0.12 22.89 0.37
N LEU A 4 -1.12 22.66 -0.01
CA LEU A 4 -1.61 22.98 -1.35
C LEU A 4 -1.70 24.51 -1.58
N ARG A 5 -2.10 25.28 -0.56
CA ARG A 5 -2.11 26.74 -0.64
C ARG A 5 -0.72 27.34 -0.78
N SER A 6 0.31 26.72 -0.20
CA SER A 6 1.70 27.17 -0.40
C SER A 6 2.18 27.01 -1.84
N GLY A 7 1.58 26.10 -2.60
CA GLY A 7 1.77 25.94 -4.06
C GLY A 7 1.01 26.95 -4.92
N GLY A 8 0.26 27.90 -4.28
CA GLY A 8 -0.50 28.93 -5.00
C GLY A 8 -1.93 28.52 -5.38
N HIS A 9 -2.43 27.40 -4.89
CA HIS A 9 -3.76 26.89 -5.21
C HIS A 9 -4.84 27.48 -4.28
N ASP A 10 -6.04 27.73 -4.84
CA ASP A 10 -7.23 28.00 -4.03
C ASP A 10 -7.85 26.66 -3.60
N VAL A 11 -7.92 26.44 -2.29
CA VAL A 11 -8.22 25.12 -1.74
C VAL A 11 -9.48 25.16 -0.89
N THR A 12 -10.48 24.37 -1.30
CA THR A 12 -11.72 24.13 -0.56
C THR A 12 -11.75 22.67 -0.09
N PHE A 13 -12.00 22.45 1.21
CA PHE A 13 -12.20 21.10 1.74
C PHE A 13 -13.62 20.60 1.44
N LEU A 14 -13.71 19.36 0.97
CA LEU A 14 -14.97 18.63 0.81
C LEU A 14 -14.89 17.31 1.56
N GLU A 15 -15.93 16.99 2.34
CA GLU A 15 -16.05 15.69 3.00
C GLU A 15 -16.44 14.61 2.00
N GLY A 16 -15.86 13.39 2.14
CA GLY A 16 -16.19 12.24 1.30
C GLY A 16 -17.47 11.53 1.74
N ASP A 17 -18.55 12.28 1.93
CA ASP A 17 -19.84 11.80 2.39
C ASP A 17 -20.96 11.91 1.32
N ARG A 18 -22.21 11.71 1.73
CA ARG A 18 -23.37 11.76 0.81
C ARG A 18 -23.57 13.11 0.15
N SER A 19 -23.04 14.19 0.72
CA SER A 19 -23.15 15.54 0.17
C SER A 19 -22.11 15.84 -0.92
N LEU A 20 -21.11 14.96 -1.07
CA LEU A 20 -19.98 15.17 -1.98
C LEU A 20 -20.43 15.45 -3.42
N PHE A 21 -21.35 14.64 -3.94
CA PHE A 21 -21.83 14.77 -5.32
C PHE A 21 -22.40 16.17 -5.60
N GLU A 22 -23.32 16.65 -4.74
CA GLU A 22 -23.94 17.98 -4.90
C GLU A 22 -22.91 19.10 -4.74
N ASN A 23 -21.98 18.95 -3.79
CA ASN A 23 -20.92 19.91 -3.57
C ASN A 23 -19.96 20.01 -4.77
N LEU A 24 -19.60 18.90 -5.39
CA LEU A 24 -18.76 18.86 -6.60
C LEU A 24 -19.48 19.52 -7.81
N VAL A 25 -20.76 19.23 -8.01
CA VAL A 25 -21.56 19.85 -9.08
C VAL A 25 -21.66 21.36 -8.91
N ARG A 26 -21.77 21.83 -7.66
CA ARG A 26 -21.87 23.27 -7.34
C ARG A 26 -20.51 23.97 -7.45
N LEU A 27 -19.45 23.37 -6.90
CA LEU A 27 -18.13 24.00 -6.83
C LEU A 27 -17.41 23.94 -8.18
N LYS A 28 -17.50 22.83 -8.91
CA LYS A 28 -16.78 22.56 -10.16
C LYS A 28 -15.28 22.82 -10.05
N PRO A 29 -14.58 22.12 -9.18
CA PRO A 29 -13.15 22.32 -9.03
C PRO A 29 -12.40 21.92 -10.31
N ASP A 30 -11.27 22.57 -10.58
CA ASP A 30 -10.39 22.20 -11.70
C ASP A 30 -9.77 20.83 -11.50
N ILE A 31 -9.43 20.49 -10.24
CA ILE A 31 -8.88 19.21 -9.83
C ILE A 31 -9.22 18.91 -8.36
N CYS A 32 -9.36 17.64 -8.00
CA CYS A 32 -9.54 17.19 -6.62
C CYS A 32 -8.27 16.48 -6.13
N PHE A 33 -7.72 16.93 -5.01
CA PHE A 33 -6.70 16.18 -4.26
C PHE A 33 -7.41 15.12 -3.40
N ASN A 34 -7.40 13.86 -3.87
CA ASN A 34 -8.14 12.77 -3.23
C ASN A 34 -7.33 12.12 -2.12
N ILE A 35 -7.90 12.08 -0.90
CA ILE A 35 -7.37 11.37 0.27
C ILE A 35 -8.45 10.51 0.93
N CYS A 36 -9.54 10.21 0.22
CA CYS A 36 -10.71 9.57 0.80
C CYS A 36 -10.61 8.05 0.71
N GLU A 37 -10.45 7.39 1.86
CA GLU A 37 -10.42 5.92 1.97
C GLU A 37 -11.83 5.28 1.96
N GLY A 38 -12.89 6.10 2.13
CA GLY A 38 -14.26 5.60 2.25
C GLY A 38 -14.50 4.84 3.56
N HIS A 39 -15.78 4.51 3.83
CA HIS A 39 -16.17 3.84 5.07
C HIS A 39 -16.78 2.45 4.85
N PHE A 40 -17.51 2.24 3.76
CA PHE A 40 -18.32 1.05 3.53
C PHE A 40 -18.16 0.52 2.11
N GLY A 41 -18.27 -0.80 1.99
CA GLY A 41 -18.25 -1.52 0.72
C GLY A 41 -16.88 -2.09 0.35
N ASP A 42 -16.91 -3.13 -0.46
CA ASP A 42 -15.75 -3.92 -0.86
C ASP A 42 -14.70 -3.14 -1.67
N SER A 43 -15.13 -2.03 -2.28
CA SER A 43 -14.29 -1.14 -3.09
C SER A 43 -14.42 0.31 -2.60
N ARG A 44 -14.44 0.52 -1.28
CA ARG A 44 -14.72 1.83 -0.68
C ARG A 44 -13.78 2.93 -1.12
N GLU A 45 -12.50 2.64 -1.33
CA GLU A 45 -11.50 3.62 -1.79
C GLU A 45 -11.76 4.11 -3.21
N ALA A 46 -12.44 3.31 -4.03
CA ALA A 46 -12.79 3.64 -5.41
C ALA A 46 -14.07 4.48 -5.56
N GLN A 47 -14.84 4.69 -4.49
CA GLN A 47 -16.15 5.36 -4.58
C GLN A 47 -16.03 6.84 -4.96
N VAL A 48 -15.13 7.58 -4.31
CA VAL A 48 -14.89 9.00 -4.63
C VAL A 48 -14.32 9.16 -6.03
N PRO A 49 -13.29 8.44 -6.44
CA PRO A 49 -12.84 8.43 -7.85
C PRO A 49 -13.94 8.12 -8.85
N ALA A 50 -14.84 7.15 -8.59
CA ALA A 50 -15.94 6.86 -9.49
C ALA A 50 -16.92 8.04 -9.67
N ILE A 51 -17.19 8.79 -8.60
CA ILE A 51 -17.99 10.03 -8.68
C ILE A 51 -17.26 11.09 -9.49
N LEU A 52 -15.95 11.27 -9.26
CA LEU A 52 -15.14 12.25 -9.99
C LEU A 52 -15.06 11.93 -11.47
N GLU A 53 -14.85 10.66 -11.86
CA GLU A 53 -14.86 10.22 -13.27
C GLU A 53 -16.22 10.46 -13.92
N MET A 54 -17.34 10.14 -13.24
CA MET A 54 -18.69 10.40 -13.73
C MET A 54 -18.94 11.89 -13.99
N LEU A 55 -18.40 12.75 -13.13
CA LEU A 55 -18.50 14.22 -13.28
C LEU A 55 -17.42 14.81 -14.19
N ARG A 56 -16.47 14.00 -14.69
CA ARG A 56 -15.31 14.42 -15.48
C ARG A 56 -14.44 15.45 -14.76
N ILE A 57 -14.29 15.31 -13.46
CA ILE A 57 -13.43 16.14 -12.62
C ILE A 57 -12.08 15.43 -12.47
N PRO A 58 -10.97 16.06 -12.86
CA PRO A 58 -9.61 15.56 -12.61
C PRO A 58 -9.34 15.32 -11.13
N TYR A 59 -8.49 14.34 -10.80
CA TYR A 59 -8.15 14.04 -9.42
C TYR A 59 -6.75 13.41 -9.30
N THR A 60 -6.15 13.54 -8.11
CA THR A 60 -4.85 12.92 -7.78
C THR A 60 -5.01 11.46 -7.42
N GLY A 61 -3.96 10.69 -7.71
CA GLY A 61 -3.85 9.27 -7.36
C GLY A 61 -4.44 8.34 -8.40
N SER A 62 -4.47 7.10 -8.04
CA SER A 62 -4.86 5.99 -8.91
C SER A 62 -6.36 5.98 -9.24
N GLN A 63 -6.69 5.38 -10.39
CA GLN A 63 -8.06 5.29 -10.90
C GLN A 63 -8.89 4.21 -10.18
N VAL A 64 -10.19 4.21 -10.47
CA VAL A 64 -11.20 3.31 -9.87
C VAL A 64 -10.79 1.85 -9.85
N LEU A 65 -10.30 1.32 -11.00
CA LEU A 65 -9.90 -0.09 -11.08
C LEU A 65 -8.72 -0.41 -10.14
N THR A 66 -7.72 0.45 -10.12
CA THR A 66 -6.52 0.26 -9.28
C THR A 66 -6.87 0.29 -7.80
N LEU A 67 -7.64 1.28 -7.35
CA LEU A 67 -8.06 1.40 -5.95
C LEU A 67 -8.92 0.20 -5.51
N ALA A 68 -9.85 -0.24 -6.35
CA ALA A 68 -10.66 -1.42 -6.07
C ALA A 68 -9.82 -2.71 -6.03
N LEU A 69 -8.86 -2.85 -6.96
CA LEU A 69 -7.95 -3.99 -7.06
C LEU A 69 -7.03 -4.09 -5.84
N THR A 70 -6.38 -2.99 -5.48
CA THR A 70 -5.34 -3.00 -4.44
C THR A 70 -5.91 -3.11 -3.02
N LEU A 71 -7.14 -2.65 -2.80
CA LEU A 71 -7.87 -2.89 -1.56
C LEU A 71 -8.15 -4.38 -1.35
N ASP A 72 -8.45 -5.13 -2.43
CA ASP A 72 -8.63 -6.58 -2.40
C ASP A 72 -7.26 -7.29 -2.49
N LYS A 73 -6.67 -7.60 -1.33
CA LYS A 73 -5.35 -8.24 -1.23
C LYS A 73 -5.25 -9.53 -2.05
N PRO A 74 -6.24 -10.46 -2.02
CA PRO A 74 -6.22 -11.63 -2.88
C PRO A 74 -6.13 -11.32 -4.39
N MET A 75 -6.88 -10.32 -4.86
CA MET A 75 -6.84 -9.95 -6.28
C MET A 75 -5.50 -9.32 -6.63
N THR A 76 -4.98 -8.45 -5.79
CA THR A 76 -3.62 -7.88 -5.94
C THR A 76 -2.57 -9.00 -6.06
N LYS A 77 -2.58 -9.97 -5.14
CA LYS A 77 -1.64 -11.10 -5.16
C LYS A 77 -1.75 -11.96 -6.42
N ARG A 78 -2.97 -12.17 -6.94
CA ARG A 78 -3.17 -12.88 -8.22
C ARG A 78 -2.53 -12.11 -9.38
N VAL A 79 -2.67 -10.77 -9.42
CA VAL A 79 -2.01 -9.93 -10.43
C VAL A 79 -0.49 -10.02 -10.30
N LEU A 80 0.05 -9.86 -9.08
CA LEU A 80 1.49 -10.00 -8.83
C LEU A 80 2.01 -11.36 -9.28
N THR A 81 1.34 -12.45 -8.90
CA THR A 81 1.70 -13.82 -9.28
C THR A 81 1.66 -14.03 -10.81
N TYR A 82 0.61 -13.51 -11.48
CA TYR A 82 0.51 -13.60 -12.94
C TYR A 82 1.70 -12.94 -13.66
N HIS A 83 2.20 -11.86 -13.09
CA HIS A 83 3.36 -11.12 -13.62
C HIS A 83 4.72 -11.64 -13.08
N GLY A 84 4.73 -12.72 -12.32
CA GLY A 84 5.96 -13.30 -11.77
C GLY A 84 6.62 -12.47 -10.68
N LEU A 85 5.90 -11.50 -10.08
CA LEU A 85 6.41 -10.71 -8.97
C LEU A 85 6.30 -11.51 -7.65
N PRO A 86 7.32 -11.47 -6.79
CA PRO A 86 7.37 -12.26 -5.58
C PRO A 86 6.31 -11.79 -4.57
N THR A 87 5.40 -12.67 -4.21
CA THR A 87 4.43 -12.47 -3.12
C THR A 87 4.28 -13.80 -2.38
N PRO A 88 4.03 -13.82 -1.06
CA PRO A 88 3.87 -15.07 -0.32
C PRO A 88 2.77 -15.95 -0.92
N GLN A 89 3.00 -17.28 -0.94
CA GLN A 89 1.97 -18.26 -1.29
C GLN A 89 0.75 -18.08 -0.40
N PHE A 90 -0.45 -18.16 -0.96
CA PHE A 90 -1.66 -17.81 -0.21
C PHE A 90 -2.87 -18.64 -0.63
N GLN A 91 -3.84 -18.69 0.26
CA GLN A 91 -5.19 -19.20 0.01
C GLN A 91 -6.21 -18.22 0.59
N VAL A 92 -7.33 -18.09 -0.10
CA VAL A 92 -8.50 -17.33 0.38
C VAL A 92 -9.51 -18.31 0.93
N PHE A 93 -10.01 -18.04 2.12
CA PHE A 93 -11.05 -18.81 2.77
C PHE A 93 -12.36 -18.01 2.78
N GLU A 94 -13.44 -18.62 2.34
CA GLU A 94 -14.81 -18.10 2.44
C GLU A 94 -15.58 -18.79 3.58
N ARG A 95 -15.06 -19.90 4.08
CA ARG A 95 -15.64 -20.69 5.17
C ARG A 95 -14.56 -21.33 6.04
N VAL A 96 -14.89 -21.52 7.34
CA VAL A 96 -13.93 -22.05 8.33
C VAL A 96 -13.39 -23.44 7.95
N HIS A 97 -14.21 -24.30 7.34
CA HIS A 97 -13.87 -25.70 7.12
C HIS A 97 -13.48 -26.04 5.66
N GLU A 98 -13.08 -25.05 4.90
CA GLU A 98 -12.55 -25.33 3.56
C GLU A 98 -11.24 -26.15 3.62
N PRO A 99 -11.00 -27.05 2.66
CA PRO A 99 -9.74 -27.77 2.57
C PRO A 99 -8.56 -26.81 2.45
N ILE A 100 -7.45 -27.13 3.13
CA ILE A 100 -6.20 -26.39 3.02
C ILE A 100 -5.46 -26.91 1.79
N SER A 101 -4.99 -26.00 0.93
CA SER A 101 -4.14 -26.36 -0.21
C SER A 101 -2.84 -27.02 0.27
N ALA A 102 -2.38 -28.04 -0.46
CA ALA A 102 -1.11 -28.70 -0.17
C ALA A 102 0.11 -27.77 -0.30
N ASP A 103 -0.03 -26.69 -1.08
CA ASP A 103 1.03 -25.70 -1.30
C ASP A 103 1.10 -24.64 -0.18
N LEU A 104 0.11 -24.64 0.73
CA LEU A 104 0.04 -23.71 1.84
C LEU A 104 0.73 -24.32 3.07
N ILE A 105 1.97 -23.87 3.33
CA ILE A 105 2.84 -24.42 4.37
C ILE A 105 2.86 -23.49 5.60
N PHE A 106 2.70 -24.08 6.81
CA PHE A 106 2.81 -23.32 8.08
C PHE A 106 4.26 -22.91 8.39
N PRO A 107 4.47 -21.79 9.10
CA PRO A 107 3.46 -20.91 9.69
C PRO A 107 2.76 -20.04 8.65
N LEU A 108 1.48 -19.67 8.95
CA LEU A 108 0.69 -18.80 8.08
C LEU A 108 0.37 -17.50 8.78
N PHE A 109 0.26 -16.43 7.99
CA PHE A 109 -0.26 -15.14 8.40
C PHE A 109 -1.71 -14.99 7.92
N VAL A 110 -2.63 -14.76 8.86
CA VAL A 110 -4.09 -14.78 8.59
C VAL A 110 -4.69 -13.41 8.87
N LYS A 111 -5.29 -12.80 7.84
CA LYS A 111 -5.83 -11.44 7.90
C LYS A 111 -7.12 -11.30 7.07
N PRO A 112 -7.97 -10.28 7.34
CA PRO A 112 -9.08 -9.94 6.45
C PRO A 112 -8.56 -9.55 5.06
N SER A 113 -9.35 -9.86 4.01
CA SER A 113 -8.94 -9.63 2.62
C SER A 113 -8.94 -8.15 2.22
N ARG A 114 -9.85 -7.33 2.78
CA ARG A 114 -10.16 -5.97 2.29
C ARG A 114 -10.05 -4.90 3.37
N GLU A 115 -9.29 -5.16 4.44
CA GLU A 115 -9.06 -4.17 5.49
C GLU A 115 -7.70 -3.48 5.34
N GLY A 116 -7.68 -2.20 5.69
CA GLY A 116 -6.48 -1.36 5.76
C GLY A 116 -6.01 -1.12 7.20
N THR A 117 -4.94 -0.36 7.39
CA THR A 117 -4.44 0.16 8.66
C THR A 117 -4.21 -0.93 9.74
N GLY A 118 -3.93 -2.17 9.30
CA GLY A 118 -3.70 -3.30 10.22
C GLY A 118 -4.95 -3.81 10.93
N MET A 119 -6.14 -3.43 10.50
CA MET A 119 -7.39 -3.94 11.10
C MET A 119 -7.47 -5.46 10.99
N GLY A 120 -7.78 -6.12 12.11
CA GLY A 120 -7.83 -7.59 12.21
C GLY A 120 -6.47 -8.26 12.36
N ILE A 121 -5.37 -7.51 12.43
CA ILE A 121 -4.01 -8.00 12.65
C ILE A 121 -3.66 -7.91 14.14
N SER A 122 -3.19 -9.02 14.69
CA SER A 122 -2.70 -9.16 16.07
C SER A 122 -1.64 -10.26 16.13
N ALA A 123 -1.04 -10.51 17.29
CA ALA A 123 -0.09 -11.62 17.46
C ALA A 123 -0.67 -12.98 17.05
N GLU A 124 -1.99 -13.19 17.26
CA GLU A 124 -2.69 -14.41 16.85
C GLU A 124 -2.89 -14.54 15.33
N SER A 125 -2.51 -13.53 14.56
CA SER A 125 -2.53 -13.61 13.09
C SER A 125 -1.50 -14.60 12.54
N VAL A 126 -0.41 -14.90 13.27
CA VAL A 126 0.52 -15.96 12.93
C VAL A 126 0.04 -17.28 13.52
N VAL A 127 -0.24 -18.25 12.66
CA VAL A 127 -0.76 -19.56 13.06
C VAL A 127 0.22 -20.66 12.65
N GLN A 128 0.49 -21.60 13.58
CA GLN A 128 1.50 -22.64 13.44
C GLN A 128 0.95 -23.97 12.94
N ASN A 129 -0.38 -24.15 12.95
CA ASN A 129 -1.05 -25.39 12.60
C ASN A 129 -2.53 -25.16 12.24
N GLU A 130 -3.17 -26.22 11.72
CA GLU A 130 -4.55 -26.17 11.31
C GLU A 130 -5.52 -25.76 12.43
N THR A 131 -5.30 -26.22 13.67
CA THR A 131 -6.17 -25.88 14.79
C THR A 131 -6.19 -24.38 15.06
N GLN A 132 -5.03 -23.75 15.07
CA GLN A 132 -4.90 -22.30 15.21
C GLN A 132 -5.49 -21.56 14.01
N LEU A 133 -5.25 -22.03 12.78
CA LEU A 133 -5.85 -21.48 11.57
C LEU A 133 -7.38 -21.47 11.66
N ARG A 134 -8.00 -22.61 12.02
CA ARG A 134 -9.48 -22.71 12.15
C ARG A 134 -10.03 -21.78 13.22
N THR A 135 -9.29 -21.59 14.30
CA THR A 135 -9.67 -20.65 15.37
C THR A 135 -9.62 -19.21 14.88
N GLN A 136 -8.54 -18.83 14.20
CA GLN A 136 -8.39 -17.47 13.65
C GLN A 136 -9.40 -17.18 12.53
N LEU A 137 -9.69 -18.15 11.65
CA LEU A 137 -10.73 -18.02 10.63
C LEU A 137 -12.09 -17.72 11.25
N ARG A 138 -12.52 -18.47 12.30
CA ARG A 138 -13.79 -18.18 13.02
C ARG A 138 -13.81 -16.76 13.56
N ARG A 139 -12.75 -16.38 14.29
CA ARG A 139 -12.64 -15.03 14.87
C ARG A 139 -12.78 -13.92 13.82
N LEU A 140 -12.15 -14.09 12.65
CA LEU A 140 -12.20 -13.09 11.60
C LEU A 140 -13.56 -13.08 10.88
N PHE A 141 -14.16 -14.24 10.59
CA PHE A 141 -15.51 -14.30 10.00
C PHE A 141 -16.59 -13.75 10.92
N ASP A 142 -16.48 -13.99 12.25
CA ASP A 142 -17.42 -13.45 13.23
C ASP A 142 -17.35 -11.91 13.35
N ARG A 143 -16.19 -11.32 13.00
CA ARG A 143 -15.95 -9.89 13.14
C ARG A 143 -16.06 -9.11 11.83
N TYR A 144 -15.67 -9.74 10.74
CA TYR A 144 -15.58 -9.12 9.41
C TYR A 144 -16.38 -9.99 8.43
N ASP A 145 -17.41 -9.41 7.81
CA ASP A 145 -18.25 -10.10 6.82
C ASP A 145 -17.55 -10.08 5.44
N GLN A 146 -16.42 -10.77 5.35
CA GLN A 146 -15.60 -10.82 4.13
C GLN A 146 -14.71 -12.07 4.09
N PRO A 147 -14.18 -12.46 2.91
CA PRO A 147 -13.19 -13.53 2.81
C PRO A 147 -11.94 -13.25 3.65
N VAL A 148 -11.29 -14.31 4.10
CA VAL A 148 -10.06 -14.25 4.89
C VAL A 148 -8.88 -14.76 4.07
N LEU A 149 -7.82 -13.98 4.01
CA LEU A 149 -6.56 -14.34 3.39
C LEU A 149 -5.66 -15.05 4.41
N ALA A 150 -5.18 -16.24 4.07
CA ALA A 150 -4.07 -16.89 4.75
C ALA A 150 -2.90 -17.01 3.79
N GLU A 151 -1.74 -16.52 4.17
CA GLU A 151 -0.53 -16.54 3.37
C GLU A 151 0.65 -17.10 4.15
N HIS A 152 1.67 -17.63 3.48
CA HIS A 152 2.89 -18.06 4.13
C HIS A 152 3.49 -16.89 4.92
N PHE A 153 3.79 -17.12 6.20
CA PHE A 153 4.41 -16.11 7.05
C PHE A 153 5.90 -15.99 6.72
N ILE A 154 6.28 -14.86 6.17
CA ILE A 154 7.69 -14.55 5.90
C ILE A 154 8.30 -13.97 7.18
N GLU A 155 9.27 -14.68 7.73
CA GLU A 155 10.01 -14.23 8.90
C GLU A 155 11.16 -13.30 8.50
N GLY A 156 11.17 -12.07 9.03
CA GLY A 156 12.24 -11.12 8.72
C GLY A 156 11.82 -9.66 8.80
N ARG A 157 12.61 -8.81 8.15
CA ARG A 157 12.48 -7.34 8.22
C ARG A 157 11.29 -6.86 7.40
N GLU A 158 10.56 -5.87 7.90
CA GLU A 158 9.48 -5.21 7.16
C GLU A 158 9.99 -3.86 6.64
N ILE A 159 9.93 -3.70 5.32
CA ILE A 159 10.42 -2.52 4.61
C ILE A 159 9.32 -2.00 3.70
N THR A 160 9.18 -0.69 3.63
CA THR A 160 8.27 -0.03 2.71
C THR A 160 9.03 0.91 1.79
N VAL A 161 8.53 1.10 0.57
CA VAL A 161 9.09 2.02 -0.43
C VAL A 161 7.99 2.87 -1.02
N GLY A 162 8.08 4.17 -0.78
CA GLY A 162 7.21 5.17 -1.37
C GLY A 162 7.65 5.52 -2.80
N VAL A 163 6.67 5.89 -3.61
CA VAL A 163 6.89 6.31 -4.99
C VAL A 163 5.97 7.47 -5.35
N VAL A 164 6.52 8.49 -5.99
CA VAL A 164 5.78 9.63 -6.55
C VAL A 164 6.16 9.79 -8.01
N GLY A 165 5.17 9.96 -8.88
CA GLY A 165 5.40 10.12 -10.31
C GLY A 165 4.51 9.27 -11.18
N ASN A 166 4.69 9.39 -12.50
CA ASN A 166 4.01 8.59 -13.50
C ASN A 166 5.01 8.00 -14.48
N LEU A 167 4.80 6.74 -14.87
CA LEU A 167 5.65 6.05 -15.83
C LEU A 167 5.50 6.69 -17.22
N THR A 168 6.62 7.13 -17.78
CA THR A 168 6.67 7.78 -19.09
C THR A 168 6.89 6.82 -20.26
N THR A 169 7.23 5.57 -19.98
CA THR A 169 7.50 4.56 -21.01
C THR A 169 6.76 3.25 -20.73
N PRO A 170 6.26 2.57 -21.79
CA PRO A 170 5.79 1.19 -21.65
C PRO A 170 6.98 0.29 -21.29
N VAL A 171 6.85 -0.52 -20.25
CA VAL A 171 7.90 -1.41 -19.77
C VAL A 171 7.73 -2.81 -20.35
N ALA A 172 8.83 -3.44 -20.75
CA ALA A 172 8.85 -4.86 -21.08
C ALA A 172 8.72 -5.73 -19.80
N TRP A 173 8.01 -6.85 -19.92
CA TRP A 173 7.64 -7.75 -18.81
C TRP A 173 8.72 -8.76 -18.43
N ARG A 174 9.98 -8.39 -18.47
CA ARG A 174 11.09 -9.27 -18.07
C ARG A 174 11.80 -8.68 -16.88
N VAL A 175 12.38 -9.52 -16.06
CA VAL A 175 13.39 -9.09 -15.08
C VAL A 175 14.48 -8.39 -15.91
N PRO A 176 14.68 -7.08 -15.70
CA PRO A 176 15.56 -6.31 -16.55
C PRO A 176 17.03 -6.65 -16.27
N ASP A 177 17.86 -6.55 -17.30
CA ASP A 177 19.27 -6.25 -17.08
C ASP A 177 19.43 -4.81 -16.51
N ASP A 178 20.61 -4.47 -16.04
CA ASP A 178 20.87 -3.20 -15.34
C ASP A 178 20.43 -1.95 -16.14
N GLU A 179 20.50 -1.99 -17.48
CA GLU A 179 20.04 -0.88 -18.34
C GLU A 179 18.50 -0.80 -18.41
N GLU A 180 17.83 -1.92 -18.34
CA GLU A 180 16.37 -2.01 -18.40
C GLU A 180 15.74 -1.63 -17.05
N ALA A 181 16.40 -1.95 -15.91
CA ALA A 181 15.98 -1.53 -14.57
C ALA A 181 15.88 0.00 -14.46
N GLN A 182 16.86 0.73 -14.99
CA GLN A 182 16.84 2.20 -15.03
C GLN A 182 15.73 2.78 -15.93
N ARG A 183 15.28 2.03 -16.94
CA ARG A 183 14.17 2.44 -17.82
C ARG A 183 12.80 2.16 -17.20
N VAL A 184 12.70 1.12 -16.35
CA VAL A 184 11.43 0.71 -15.71
C VAL A 184 10.91 1.78 -14.79
N SER A 185 11.78 2.52 -14.10
CA SER A 185 11.42 3.57 -13.16
C SER A 185 11.38 4.98 -13.74
N LYS A 186 11.60 5.13 -15.07
CA LYS A 186 11.64 6.46 -15.68
C LYS A 186 10.31 7.19 -15.50
N GLY A 187 10.40 8.36 -14.87
CA GLY A 187 9.26 9.18 -14.48
C GLY A 187 8.80 8.95 -13.04
N LEU A 188 9.37 7.97 -12.33
CA LEU A 188 9.10 7.74 -10.92
C LEU A 188 10.23 8.29 -10.04
N SER A 189 9.87 8.99 -8.97
CA SER A 189 10.74 9.29 -7.83
C SER A 189 10.52 8.21 -6.78
N LEU A 190 11.47 7.26 -6.68
CA LEU A 190 11.46 6.22 -5.65
C LEU A 190 12.10 6.80 -4.39
N LEU A 191 11.37 6.77 -3.29
CA LEU A 191 11.81 7.35 -2.03
C LEU A 191 12.74 6.40 -1.27
N PRO A 192 13.58 6.92 -0.35
CA PRO A 192 14.43 6.07 0.47
C PRO A 192 13.60 5.04 1.25
N PRO A 193 13.95 3.73 1.18
CA PRO A 193 13.20 2.70 1.89
C PRO A 193 13.13 2.98 3.39
N LEU A 194 11.97 2.72 3.99
CA LEU A 194 11.73 2.83 5.41
C LEU A 194 11.60 1.44 6.03
N GLU A 195 12.35 1.16 7.06
CA GLU A 195 12.23 -0.05 7.86
C GLU A 195 11.55 0.22 9.20
N ILE A 196 10.66 -0.68 9.59
CA ILE A 196 10.06 -0.69 10.92
C ILE A 196 10.94 -1.54 11.84
N ASP A 197 11.64 -0.89 12.77
CA ASP A 197 12.53 -1.57 13.73
C ASP A 197 11.72 -2.30 14.81
N MET A 198 11.32 -3.53 14.49
CA MET A 198 10.55 -4.38 15.41
C MET A 198 11.33 -4.82 16.65
N THR A 199 12.66 -4.67 16.70
CA THR A 199 13.48 -5.08 17.87
C THR A 199 13.21 -4.23 19.10
N ARG A 200 12.56 -3.10 18.94
CA ARG A 200 12.23 -2.14 20.01
C ARG A 200 10.81 -2.26 20.54
N TYR A 201 10.02 -3.17 19.96
CA TYR A 201 8.67 -3.43 20.43
C TYR A 201 8.65 -4.65 21.36
N PRO A 202 7.62 -4.77 22.23
CA PRO A 202 7.50 -5.91 23.12
C PRO A 202 7.45 -7.24 22.37
N ASP A 203 8.10 -8.28 22.91
CA ASP A 203 8.09 -9.66 22.35
C ASP A 203 6.67 -10.21 22.18
N GLU A 204 5.69 -9.70 22.96
CA GLU A 204 4.27 -10.03 22.89
C GLU A 204 3.65 -9.74 21.51
N GLU A 205 4.21 -8.83 20.74
CA GLU A 205 3.75 -8.49 19.38
C GLU A 205 4.27 -9.49 18.31
N GLY A 206 5.11 -10.44 18.70
CA GLY A 206 5.57 -11.54 17.83
C GLY A 206 6.32 -11.10 16.57
N GLY A 207 6.97 -9.93 16.60
CA GLY A 207 7.68 -9.38 15.44
C GLY A 207 6.76 -8.92 14.30
N ILE A 208 5.51 -8.58 14.60
CA ILE A 208 4.49 -8.18 13.63
C ILE A 208 4.09 -6.72 13.88
N TYR A 209 3.98 -5.95 12.82
CA TYR A 209 3.47 -4.58 12.86
C TYR A 209 1.94 -4.57 13.02
N THR A 210 1.48 -4.79 14.25
CA THR A 210 0.07 -4.96 14.61
C THR A 210 -0.71 -3.64 14.55
N SER A 211 -2.05 -3.74 14.55
CA SER A 211 -2.91 -2.55 14.66
C SER A 211 -2.68 -1.80 15.98
N ARG A 212 -2.34 -2.50 17.07
CA ARG A 212 -2.02 -1.90 18.37
C ARG A 212 -0.76 -1.01 18.28
N ILE A 213 0.29 -1.50 17.60
CA ILE A 213 1.48 -0.69 17.35
C ILE A 213 1.09 0.56 16.57
N LYS A 214 0.30 0.41 15.50
CA LYS A 214 -0.14 1.52 14.63
C LYS A 214 -1.02 2.58 15.32
N THR A 215 -1.75 2.22 16.37
CA THR A 215 -2.74 3.13 16.99
C THR A 215 -2.39 3.56 18.40
N GLU A 216 -1.89 2.65 19.24
CA GLU A 216 -1.65 2.92 20.65
C GLU A 216 -0.19 3.30 20.93
N LEU A 217 0.76 2.74 20.17
CA LEU A 217 2.20 2.95 20.32
C LEU A 217 2.77 3.94 19.31
N VAL A 218 1.92 4.71 18.63
CA VAL A 218 2.27 5.67 17.58
C VAL A 218 3.39 6.65 17.98
N HIS A 219 3.47 7.02 19.25
CA HIS A 219 4.52 7.92 19.76
C HIS A 219 5.85 7.23 20.06
N THR A 220 5.93 5.91 19.92
CA THR A 220 7.14 5.09 20.15
C THR A 220 7.68 4.48 18.87
N PHE A 221 7.25 4.96 17.70
CA PHE A 221 7.72 4.45 16.42
C PHE A 221 9.23 4.55 16.29
N HIS A 222 9.83 3.43 15.93
CA HIS A 222 11.22 3.34 15.59
C HIS A 222 11.36 3.01 14.11
N TYR A 223 11.52 4.07 13.33
CA TYR A 223 11.77 3.97 11.90
C TYR A 223 13.25 4.17 11.60
N LEU A 224 13.76 3.35 10.70
CA LEU A 224 15.07 3.53 10.07
C LEU A 224 14.83 3.98 8.63
N CYS A 225 15.04 5.24 8.34
CA CYS A 225 14.88 5.80 7.01
C CYS A 225 16.05 6.76 6.69
N PRO A 226 16.91 6.44 5.71
CA PRO A 226 16.92 5.23 4.89
C PRO A 226 17.14 3.94 5.69
N ALA A 227 16.48 2.84 5.28
CA ALA A 227 16.72 1.52 5.85
C ALA A 227 18.18 1.10 5.64
N PRO A 228 18.84 0.47 6.65
CA PRO A 228 20.22 0.00 6.52
C PRO A 228 20.26 -1.29 5.67
N ILE A 229 20.26 -1.14 4.35
CA ILE A 229 20.34 -2.21 3.35
C ILE A 229 21.48 -1.96 2.38
N GLU A 230 21.98 -3.04 1.77
CA GLU A 230 23.00 -2.96 0.75
C GLU A 230 22.43 -2.46 -0.59
N GLN A 231 23.29 -1.88 -1.43
CA GLN A 231 22.88 -1.29 -2.71
C GLN A 231 22.12 -2.29 -3.60
N ALA A 232 22.57 -3.54 -3.69
CA ALA A 232 21.91 -4.56 -4.50
C ALA A 232 20.45 -4.80 -4.05
N MET A 233 20.20 -4.80 -2.72
CA MET A 233 18.84 -4.91 -2.17
C MET A 233 18.01 -3.65 -2.47
N LEU A 234 18.62 -2.48 -2.36
CA LEU A 234 17.95 -1.22 -2.74
C LEU A 234 17.51 -1.23 -4.20
N ASP A 235 18.39 -1.66 -5.10
CA ASP A 235 18.10 -1.74 -6.53
C ASP A 235 16.96 -2.73 -6.82
N GLU A 236 16.97 -3.89 -6.13
CA GLU A 236 15.90 -4.89 -6.24
C GLU A 236 14.55 -4.37 -5.71
N LEU A 237 14.53 -3.74 -4.54
CA LEU A 237 13.31 -3.13 -3.99
C LEU A 237 12.76 -2.03 -4.89
N ASN A 238 13.62 -1.18 -5.42
CA ASN A 238 13.26 -0.11 -6.35
C ASN A 238 12.63 -0.68 -7.63
N TRP A 239 13.24 -1.72 -8.19
CA TRP A 239 12.69 -2.40 -9.36
C TRP A 239 11.34 -3.05 -9.06
N LEU A 240 11.23 -3.80 -7.96
CA LEU A 240 9.97 -4.42 -7.54
C LEU A 240 8.87 -3.38 -7.30
N THR A 241 9.21 -2.23 -6.71
CA THR A 241 8.27 -1.12 -6.49
C THR A 241 7.76 -0.58 -7.82
N ALA A 242 8.65 -0.27 -8.76
CA ALA A 242 8.28 0.24 -10.08
C ALA A 242 7.46 -0.78 -10.89
N ALA A 243 7.85 -2.06 -10.86
CA ALA A 243 7.12 -3.15 -11.50
C ALA A 243 5.71 -3.32 -10.90
N THR A 244 5.61 -3.29 -9.57
CA THR A 244 4.34 -3.38 -8.84
C THR A 244 3.43 -2.20 -9.16
N PHE A 245 3.95 -0.97 -9.09
CA PHE A 245 3.25 0.26 -9.47
C PHE A 245 2.62 0.14 -10.87
N ARG A 246 3.39 -0.40 -11.80
CA ARG A 246 2.95 -0.59 -13.16
C ARG A 246 1.85 -1.65 -13.31
N VAL A 247 2.07 -2.87 -12.79
CA VAL A 247 1.15 -4.00 -13.03
C VAL A 247 -0.19 -3.83 -12.34
N THR A 248 -0.21 -3.03 -11.28
CA THR A 248 -1.44 -2.64 -10.58
C THR A 248 -2.11 -1.40 -11.18
N GLY A 249 -1.42 -0.69 -12.07
CA GLY A 249 -1.94 0.53 -12.70
C GLY A 249 -1.96 1.73 -11.77
N CYS A 250 -1.03 1.82 -10.83
CA CYS A 250 -0.89 2.97 -9.96
C CYS A 250 -0.54 4.24 -10.74
N LEU A 251 -0.97 5.38 -10.23
CA LEU A 251 -0.74 6.72 -10.77
C LEU A 251 -0.41 7.70 -9.65
N ASP A 252 0.42 8.67 -9.96
CA ASP A 252 0.82 9.84 -9.17
C ASP A 252 1.56 9.49 -7.87
N VAL A 253 1.08 8.54 -7.09
CA VAL A 253 1.66 8.15 -5.80
C VAL A 253 1.26 6.72 -5.42
N ALA A 254 2.18 5.99 -4.79
CA ALA A 254 1.90 4.73 -4.11
C ALA A 254 2.96 4.43 -3.05
N ARG A 255 2.70 3.41 -2.23
CA ARG A 255 3.66 2.79 -1.33
C ARG A 255 3.55 1.27 -1.47
N VAL A 256 4.68 0.60 -1.56
CA VAL A 256 4.74 -0.86 -1.65
C VAL A 256 5.41 -1.40 -0.40
N ASP A 257 4.74 -2.33 0.28
CA ASP A 257 5.19 -2.91 1.52
C ASP A 257 5.78 -4.30 1.26
N PHE A 258 6.99 -4.54 1.79
CA PHE A 258 7.79 -5.74 1.60
C PHE A 258 8.11 -6.44 2.91
N ARG A 259 8.35 -7.75 2.81
CA ARG A 259 9.03 -8.49 3.87
C ARG A 259 10.24 -9.20 3.29
N LEU A 260 11.40 -9.02 3.95
CA LEU A 260 12.65 -9.68 3.56
C LEU A 260 12.76 -11.00 4.30
N ASP A 261 12.80 -12.12 3.58
CA ASP A 261 12.85 -13.46 4.17
C ASP A 261 14.24 -13.74 4.75
N ALA A 262 14.34 -13.73 6.07
CA ALA A 262 15.58 -14.03 6.78
C ALA A 262 16.08 -15.46 6.54
N ASN A 263 15.20 -16.38 6.15
CA ASN A 263 15.52 -17.78 5.89
C ASN A 263 15.90 -18.04 4.41
N ASP A 264 15.70 -17.07 3.51
CA ASP A 264 16.04 -17.16 2.08
C ASP A 264 16.87 -15.94 1.62
N GLY A 265 18.00 -15.68 2.28
CA GLY A 265 18.96 -14.65 1.88
C GLY A 265 18.42 -13.22 1.86
N ASN A 266 17.39 -12.92 2.65
CA ASN A 266 16.63 -11.66 2.65
C ASN A 266 15.86 -11.40 1.35
N LYS A 267 15.46 -12.42 0.62
CA LYS A 267 14.64 -12.27 -0.58
C LYS A 267 13.37 -11.46 -0.29
N PRO A 268 13.09 -10.42 -1.07
CA PRO A 268 11.93 -9.56 -0.85
C PRO A 268 10.65 -10.22 -1.35
N TYR A 269 9.59 -10.14 -0.54
CA TYR A 269 8.23 -10.52 -0.90
C TYR A 269 7.30 -9.31 -0.76
N ILE A 270 6.53 -9.01 -1.79
CA ILE A 270 5.52 -7.95 -1.80
C ILE A 270 4.33 -8.40 -0.95
N LEU A 271 4.03 -7.67 0.11
CA LEU A 271 2.89 -7.92 0.99
C LEU A 271 1.63 -7.23 0.51
N GLU A 272 1.73 -5.94 0.20
CA GLU A 272 0.61 -5.12 -0.27
C GLU A 272 1.07 -3.87 -1.03
N VAL A 273 0.13 -3.25 -1.71
CA VAL A 273 0.30 -2.00 -2.47
C VAL A 273 -0.73 -1.00 -1.96
N ASN A 274 -0.28 0.19 -1.64
CA ASN A 274 -1.10 1.27 -1.10
C ASN A 274 -1.09 2.47 -2.07
N PRO A 275 -2.03 2.55 -3.04
CA PRO A 275 -2.10 3.67 -4.00
C PRO A 275 -2.75 4.92 -3.42
N LEU A 276 -3.25 4.85 -2.18
CA LEU A 276 -3.78 5.96 -1.40
C LEU A 276 -3.06 6.01 -0.05
N PRO A 277 -1.73 6.25 -0.03
CA PRO A 277 -0.95 6.20 1.19
C PRO A 277 -1.33 7.33 2.14
N GLY A 278 -1.19 7.08 3.45
CA GLY A 278 -1.39 8.11 4.47
C GLY A 278 -0.47 9.31 4.27
N LEU A 279 -0.98 10.51 4.55
CA LEU A 279 -0.27 11.78 4.39
C LEU A 279 -0.23 12.60 5.69
N ASN A 280 -0.24 11.95 6.85
CA ASN A 280 0.00 12.68 8.09
C ASN A 280 1.49 13.07 8.17
N PRO A 281 1.82 14.39 8.32
CA PRO A 281 3.21 14.83 8.28
C PRO A 281 4.09 14.30 9.39
N GLU A 282 3.51 13.82 10.50
CA GLU A 282 4.27 13.40 11.67
C GLU A 282 4.65 11.93 11.63
N TYR A 283 3.72 11.05 11.19
CA TYR A 283 3.87 9.60 11.34
C TYR A 283 3.58 8.75 10.10
N SER A 284 3.07 9.33 9.00
CA SER A 284 2.85 8.53 7.78
C SER A 284 4.18 8.19 7.11
N ASP A 285 4.32 6.91 6.77
CA ASP A 285 5.54 6.33 6.19
C ASP A 285 6.02 7.12 4.98
N LEU A 286 5.13 7.42 4.01
CA LEU A 286 5.46 8.21 2.83
C LEU A 286 6.04 9.61 3.18
N CYS A 287 5.51 10.24 4.24
CA CYS A 287 6.01 11.55 4.69
C CYS A 287 7.39 11.46 5.36
N ILE A 288 7.67 10.33 6.02
CA ILE A 288 8.98 10.06 6.62
C ILE A 288 10.01 9.81 5.52
N GLU A 289 9.67 8.98 4.53
CA GLU A 289 10.51 8.69 3.36
C GLU A 289 10.81 9.96 2.54
N ALA A 290 9.79 10.78 2.28
CA ALA A 290 9.97 12.06 1.58
C ALA A 290 10.90 13.03 2.34
N ARG A 291 10.80 13.05 3.68
CA ARG A 291 11.69 13.85 4.53
C ARG A 291 13.13 13.33 4.47
N ALA A 292 13.33 12.02 4.43
CA ALA A 292 14.65 11.41 4.28
C ALA A 292 15.26 11.70 2.89
N GLU A 293 14.43 11.86 1.86
CA GLU A 293 14.84 12.34 0.52
C GLU A 293 15.17 13.84 0.50
N GLY A 294 14.86 14.57 1.58
CA GLY A 294 15.09 16.00 1.69
C GLY A 294 13.89 16.85 1.24
N TRP A 295 12.73 16.25 0.99
CA TRP A 295 11.51 17.01 0.65
C TRP A 295 10.79 17.51 1.89
N SER A 296 10.29 18.72 1.84
CA SER A 296 9.33 19.20 2.82
C SER A 296 7.96 18.53 2.62
N TYR A 297 7.09 18.60 3.61
CA TYR A 297 5.72 18.11 3.50
C TYR A 297 4.95 18.85 2.40
N GLU A 298 5.15 20.15 2.29
CA GLU A 298 4.56 20.99 1.26
C GLU A 298 5.04 20.59 -0.13
N GLU A 299 6.33 20.26 -0.26
CA GLU A 299 6.89 19.78 -1.51
C GLU A 299 6.31 18.42 -1.91
N LEU A 300 6.24 17.45 -1.01
CA LEU A 300 5.63 16.15 -1.27
C LEU A 300 4.19 16.29 -1.79
N VAL A 301 3.35 17.06 -1.06
CA VAL A 301 1.94 17.24 -1.42
C VAL A 301 1.80 17.91 -2.78
N ASN A 302 2.58 18.95 -3.06
CA ASN A 302 2.54 19.65 -4.35
C ASN A 302 3.11 18.81 -5.49
N ARG A 303 4.13 17.94 -5.26
CA ARG A 303 4.61 16.99 -6.27
C ARG A 303 3.50 16.01 -6.68
N ILE A 304 2.80 15.41 -5.71
CA ILE A 304 1.66 14.51 -6.00
C ILE A 304 0.59 15.24 -6.82
N LEU A 305 0.27 16.49 -6.48
CA LEU A 305 -0.69 17.28 -7.24
C LEU A 305 -0.20 17.56 -8.67
N ASN A 306 1.07 17.94 -8.81
CA ASN A 306 1.66 18.27 -10.12
C ASN A 306 1.68 17.06 -11.07
N GLU A 307 1.94 15.84 -10.55
CA GLU A 307 1.85 14.62 -11.35
C GLU A 307 0.45 14.44 -11.98
N ALA A 308 -0.59 14.71 -11.20
CA ALA A 308 -1.95 14.66 -11.72
C ALA A 308 -2.24 15.82 -12.70
N ILE A 309 -1.81 17.04 -12.41
CA ILE A 309 -1.93 18.20 -13.29
C ILE A 309 -1.31 17.89 -14.67
N GLU A 310 -0.07 17.40 -14.71
CA GLU A 310 0.61 17.00 -15.95
C GLU A 310 -0.13 15.89 -16.68
N ARG A 311 -0.59 14.88 -15.95
CA ARG A 311 -1.33 13.73 -16.52
C ARG A 311 -2.65 14.14 -17.17
N TYR A 312 -3.34 15.15 -16.64
CA TYR A 312 -4.57 15.68 -17.22
C TYR A 312 -4.36 16.82 -18.23
N GLY A 313 -3.14 17.36 -18.32
CA GLY A 313 -2.80 18.47 -19.22
C GLY A 313 -3.39 19.81 -18.78
N LEU A 314 -3.45 20.08 -17.49
CA LEU A 314 -3.99 21.29 -16.85
C LEU A 314 -2.94 22.39 -16.71
#